data_b5c3dbfd6ef096f9ff31e7e504951d89
#
_entry.id   b5c3dbfd6ef096f9ff31e7e504951d89
#
_cell.length_a   1.000
_cell.length_b   1.000
_cell.length_c   1.000
_cell.angle_alpha   90.00
_cell.angle_beta   90.00
_cell.angle_gamma   90.00
#
_symmetry.space_group_name_H-M   'P 1'
#
loop_
_entity.id
_entity.type
_entity.pdbx_description
1 polymer ?
#
loop_
_entity_poly.entity_id
_entity_poly.type
_entity_poly.pdbx_seq_one_letter_code
_entity_poly.pdbx_strand_id
1 'polypeptide(L)'
;MVGLDPSTALFTAGIGTLLFHLVTKGKVPIFLGSSFAFIAPIIKATELYGLAGTLSGMVGVALVYFVMSALVKWQGIRLIERLFPPVVIGPVIILIGLSLAGTGVNMAKENWTLALLSLFTAVIVSIRAKGLLKLIPIFCGIIVGYIAALIFYDVDMSGVRNAAWLGFPQFVFPQFSWEPILFMMPVAIAPVIEHIGDVYVVNTVTGKDYVRDPGLHRTLLGDGLACLCAGLLGGPPVTTYSEVTGAMSLTKVTNPQVIRIAAITAILFSVIGKVSALLKSIPSVSYTHLRAHETAAN
;
A
#
# COMPACT_ATOMS: atom_id res chain seq x y z
N MET A 1 4.34 -11.20 9.67
CA MET A 1 5.52 -10.46 10.12
C MET A 1 5.26 -9.71 11.43
N VAL A 2 4.26 -8.88 11.56
CA VAL A 2 3.96 -8.08 12.78
C VAL A 2 2.58 -8.35 13.35
N GLY A 3 1.94 -9.47 13.00
CA GLY A 3 0.61 -9.83 13.49
C GLY A 3 -0.57 -9.09 12.85
N LEU A 4 -0.33 -8.25 11.82
CA LEU A 4 -1.41 -7.62 11.06
C LEU A 4 -2.14 -8.66 10.21
N ASP A 5 -3.47 -8.65 10.24
CA ASP A 5 -4.30 -9.57 9.47
C ASP A 5 -4.48 -9.08 8.02
N PRO A 6 -4.17 -9.92 7.00
CA PRO A 6 -4.36 -9.55 5.59
C PRO A 6 -5.81 -9.16 5.24
N SER A 7 -6.80 -9.79 5.88
CA SER A 7 -8.21 -9.42 5.67
C SER A 7 -8.49 -8.01 6.16
N THR A 8 -7.95 -7.65 7.34
CA THR A 8 -8.09 -6.28 7.87
C THR A 8 -7.38 -5.27 6.98
N ALA A 9 -6.19 -5.60 6.46
CA ALA A 9 -5.48 -4.72 5.52
C ALA A 9 -6.30 -4.50 4.22
N LEU A 10 -6.89 -5.57 3.67
CA LEU A 10 -7.73 -5.48 2.46
C LEU A 10 -9.01 -4.71 2.71
N PHE A 11 -9.65 -4.92 3.86
CA PHE A 11 -10.85 -4.22 4.28
C PHE A 11 -10.59 -2.71 4.44
N THR A 12 -9.51 -2.35 5.15
CA THR A 12 -9.16 -0.95 5.41
C THR A 12 -8.69 -0.23 4.16
N ALA A 13 -8.02 -0.91 3.22
CA ALA A 13 -7.69 -0.37 1.91
C ALA A 13 -8.96 -0.04 1.10
N GLY A 14 -9.94 -0.94 1.09
CA GLY A 14 -11.22 -0.72 0.42
C GLY A 14 -12.01 0.44 1.03
N ILE A 15 -12.21 0.46 2.36
CA ILE A 15 -12.89 1.55 3.06
C ILE A 15 -12.13 2.87 2.91
N GLY A 16 -10.79 2.84 3.09
CA GLY A 16 -9.93 4.01 2.91
C GLY A 16 -10.08 4.62 1.51
N THR A 17 -10.11 3.78 0.48
CA THR A 17 -10.34 4.21 -0.91
C THR A 17 -11.71 4.86 -1.07
N LEU A 18 -12.77 4.30 -0.50
CA LEU A 18 -14.10 4.90 -0.57
C LEU A 18 -14.18 6.24 0.18
N LEU A 19 -13.54 6.36 1.36
CA LEU A 19 -13.42 7.62 2.10
C LEU A 19 -12.65 8.67 1.29
N PHE A 20 -11.55 8.27 0.65
CA PHE A 20 -10.78 9.15 -0.24
C PHE A 20 -11.68 9.67 -1.39
N HIS A 21 -12.44 8.78 -2.03
CA HIS A 21 -13.37 9.18 -3.10
C HIS A 21 -14.47 10.12 -2.60
N LEU A 22 -14.97 9.93 -1.37
CA LEU A 22 -15.94 10.82 -0.76
C LEU A 22 -15.36 12.24 -0.60
N VAL A 23 -14.16 12.36 -0.04
CA VAL A 23 -13.47 13.63 0.20
C VAL A 23 -13.09 14.33 -1.10
N THR A 24 -12.65 13.55 -2.10
CA THR A 24 -12.27 14.05 -3.43
C THR A 24 -13.46 14.22 -4.39
N LYS A 25 -14.69 14.10 -3.87
CA LYS A 25 -15.96 14.22 -4.64
C LYS A 25 -16.06 13.20 -5.78
N GLY A 26 -15.44 12.04 -5.64
CA GLY A 26 -15.44 10.99 -6.65
C GLY A 26 -14.72 11.34 -7.95
N LYS A 27 -13.88 12.38 -7.96
CA LYS A 27 -13.22 12.87 -9.18
C LYS A 27 -11.93 12.15 -9.49
N VAL A 28 -11.14 11.82 -8.46
CA VAL A 28 -9.76 11.33 -8.59
C VAL A 28 -9.74 9.80 -8.66
N PRO A 29 -9.24 9.19 -9.74
CA PRO A 29 -9.24 7.74 -9.90
C PRO A 29 -8.01 7.10 -9.20
N ILE A 30 -7.92 7.24 -7.90
CA ILE A 30 -6.83 6.67 -7.07
C ILE A 30 -7.40 5.57 -6.19
N PHE A 31 -6.69 4.45 -6.11
CA PHE A 31 -6.89 3.37 -5.16
C PHE A 31 -5.85 3.49 -4.05
N LEU A 32 -6.27 3.36 -2.80
CA LEU A 32 -5.38 3.36 -1.65
C LEU A 32 -5.11 1.94 -1.18
N GLY A 33 -3.85 1.65 -0.87
CA GLY A 33 -3.46 0.37 -0.31
C GLY A 33 -2.40 0.52 0.77
N SER A 34 -1.97 -0.60 1.34
CA SER A 34 -0.98 -0.61 2.43
C SER A 34 0.33 0.03 1.99
N SER A 35 0.76 1.07 2.68
CA SER A 35 1.99 1.78 2.33
C SER A 35 3.24 0.99 2.71
N PHE A 36 4.10 0.74 1.73
CA PHE A 36 5.38 0.06 1.93
C PHE A 36 6.38 0.89 2.75
N ALA A 37 6.30 2.22 2.68
CA ALA A 37 7.17 3.11 3.44
C ALA A 37 7.07 2.89 4.96
N PHE A 38 5.94 2.38 5.43
CA PHE A 38 5.74 2.10 6.85
C PHE A 38 6.16 0.71 7.31
N ILE A 39 6.59 -0.20 6.43
CA ILE A 39 6.90 -1.58 6.82
C ILE A 39 8.00 -1.63 7.88
N ALA A 40 9.16 -1.02 7.62
CA ALA A 40 10.28 -1.02 8.56
C ALA A 40 9.94 -0.26 9.86
N PRO A 41 9.32 0.94 9.81
CA PRO A 41 8.85 1.64 11.01
C PRO A 41 7.81 0.85 11.82
N ILE A 42 6.85 0.16 11.18
CA ILE A 42 5.86 -0.67 11.86
C ILE A 42 6.53 -1.85 12.57
N ILE A 43 7.48 -2.53 11.91
CA ILE A 43 8.24 -3.61 12.55
C ILE A 43 8.92 -3.08 13.81
N LYS A 44 9.63 -1.95 13.70
CA LYS A 44 10.34 -1.37 14.83
C LYS A 44 9.41 -0.87 15.95
N ALA A 45 8.33 -0.19 15.59
CA ALA A 45 7.33 0.26 16.55
C ALA A 45 6.66 -0.92 17.28
N THR A 46 6.39 -2.03 16.55
CA THR A 46 5.77 -3.22 17.16
C THR A 46 6.72 -3.92 18.13
N GLU A 47 8.03 -3.92 17.86
CA GLU A 47 9.04 -4.41 18.81
C GLU A 47 9.08 -3.58 20.09
N LEU A 48 8.90 -2.26 19.99
CA LEU A 48 9.01 -1.34 21.11
C LEU A 48 7.71 -1.20 21.92
N TYR A 49 6.57 -1.15 21.24
CA TYR A 49 5.28 -0.73 21.82
C TYR A 49 4.18 -1.79 21.70
N GLY A 50 4.48 -2.96 21.10
CA GLY A 50 3.48 -3.96 20.75
C GLY A 50 2.57 -3.50 19.59
N LEU A 51 1.74 -4.43 19.08
CA LEU A 51 0.87 -4.15 17.93
C LEU A 51 -0.16 -3.05 18.22
N ALA A 52 -0.88 -3.16 19.34
CA ALA A 52 -1.92 -2.18 19.71
C ALA A 52 -1.35 -0.77 19.96
N GLY A 53 -0.14 -0.69 20.54
CA GLY A 53 0.58 0.58 20.68
C GLY A 53 0.98 1.17 19.31
N THR A 54 1.52 0.34 18.42
CA THR A 54 1.90 0.75 17.06
C THR A 54 0.72 1.32 16.28
N LEU A 55 -0.48 0.73 16.42
CA LEU A 55 -1.69 1.23 15.76
C LEU A 55 -2.05 2.66 16.20
N SER A 56 -1.73 3.05 17.44
CA SER A 56 -1.89 4.46 17.87
C SER A 56 -1.00 5.41 17.08
N GLY A 57 0.16 4.95 16.60
CA GLY A 57 1.05 5.72 15.74
C GLY A 57 0.40 6.14 14.41
N MET A 58 -0.65 5.42 13.95
CA MET A 58 -1.39 5.79 12.74
C MET A 58 -2.16 7.12 12.92
N VAL A 59 -2.53 7.46 14.14
CA VAL A 59 -3.09 8.78 14.46
C VAL A 59 -2.04 9.87 14.19
N GLY A 60 -0.77 9.63 14.54
CA GLY A 60 0.34 10.53 14.23
C GLY A 60 0.53 10.71 12.72
N VAL A 61 0.46 9.61 11.96
CA VAL A 61 0.49 9.65 10.49
C VAL A 61 -0.64 10.52 9.95
N ALA A 62 -1.88 10.27 10.37
CA ALA A 62 -3.04 11.03 9.93
C ALA A 62 -2.92 12.52 10.28
N LEU A 63 -2.41 12.86 11.46
CA LEU A 63 -2.18 14.26 11.87
C LEU A 63 -1.22 14.97 10.92
N VAL A 64 -0.14 14.32 10.47
CA VAL A 64 0.78 14.90 9.49
C VAL A 64 0.07 15.20 8.17
N TYR A 65 -0.74 14.25 7.66
CA TYR A 65 -1.54 14.48 6.46
C TYR A 65 -2.55 15.62 6.63
N PHE A 66 -3.20 15.74 7.81
CA PHE A 66 -4.14 16.82 8.08
C PHE A 66 -3.45 18.19 8.15
N VAL A 67 -2.29 18.26 8.80
CA VAL A 67 -1.47 19.48 8.83
C VAL A 67 -1.04 19.87 7.42
N MET A 68 -0.54 18.93 6.62
CA MET A 68 -0.16 19.18 5.23
C MET A 68 -1.34 19.63 4.37
N SER A 69 -2.50 18.96 4.53
CA SER A 69 -3.74 19.36 3.86
C SER A 69 -4.14 20.79 4.22
N ALA A 70 -4.09 21.15 5.50
CA ALA A 70 -4.41 22.50 5.98
C ALA A 70 -3.43 23.54 5.44
N LEU A 71 -2.13 23.24 5.44
CA LEU A 71 -1.10 24.11 4.89
C LEU A 71 -1.29 24.36 3.39
N VAL A 72 -1.58 23.30 2.62
CA VAL A 72 -1.86 23.41 1.18
C VAL A 72 -3.13 24.23 0.93
N LYS A 73 -4.16 24.04 1.75
CA LYS A 73 -5.40 24.82 1.65
C LYS A 73 -5.18 26.30 1.94
N TRP A 74 -4.31 26.65 2.90
CA TRP A 74 -4.06 28.02 3.33
C TRP A 74 -3.08 28.75 2.42
N GLN A 75 -1.94 28.13 2.11
CA GLN A 75 -0.85 28.77 1.34
C GLN A 75 -0.88 28.43 -0.16
N GLY A 76 -1.73 27.48 -0.56
CA GLY A 76 -1.85 27.02 -1.93
C GLY A 76 -0.73 26.08 -2.34
N ILE A 77 -0.74 25.71 -3.64
CA ILE A 77 0.20 24.75 -4.23
C ILE A 77 1.65 25.25 -4.21
N ARG A 78 1.87 26.58 -4.22
CA ARG A 78 3.22 27.17 -4.23
C ARG A 78 4.07 26.72 -3.02
N LEU A 79 3.42 26.46 -1.89
CA LEU A 79 4.12 25.90 -0.73
C LEU A 79 4.72 24.53 -1.07
N ILE A 80 3.95 23.67 -1.69
CA ILE A 80 4.37 22.31 -2.07
C ILE A 80 5.50 22.38 -3.11
N GLU A 81 5.35 23.19 -4.14
CA GLU A 81 6.38 23.37 -5.17
C GLU A 81 7.69 23.89 -4.60
N ARG A 82 7.61 24.68 -3.52
CA ARG A 82 8.79 25.19 -2.81
C ARG A 82 9.40 24.19 -1.83
N LEU A 83 8.59 23.43 -1.09
CA LEU A 83 9.05 22.44 -0.10
C LEU A 83 9.46 21.13 -0.76
N PHE A 84 8.70 20.69 -1.76
CA PHE A 84 8.85 19.40 -2.44
C PHE A 84 8.89 19.59 -3.97
N PRO A 85 9.91 20.27 -4.49
CA PRO A 85 10.08 20.36 -5.93
C PRO A 85 10.29 18.95 -6.53
N PRO A 86 9.96 18.72 -7.81
CA PRO A 86 10.07 17.40 -8.47
C PRO A 86 11.45 16.74 -8.30
N VAL A 87 12.50 17.54 -8.18
CA VAL A 87 13.87 17.06 -7.95
C VAL A 87 14.05 16.38 -6.57
N VAL A 88 13.17 16.65 -5.60
CA VAL A 88 13.18 16.03 -4.27
C VAL A 88 12.31 14.77 -4.24
N ILE A 89 11.20 14.75 -4.97
CA ILE A 89 10.24 13.63 -4.99
C ILE A 89 10.92 12.34 -5.45
N GLY A 90 11.63 12.37 -6.58
CA GLY A 90 12.33 11.18 -7.11
C GLY A 90 13.31 10.55 -6.11
N PRO A 91 14.29 11.30 -5.57
CA PRO A 91 15.21 10.78 -4.54
C PRO A 91 14.50 10.22 -3.30
N VAL A 92 13.39 10.82 -2.84
CA VAL A 92 12.63 10.30 -1.68
C VAL A 92 12.05 8.93 -2.00
N ILE A 93 11.43 8.75 -3.16
CA ILE A 93 10.89 7.46 -3.61
C ILE A 93 12.01 6.40 -3.69
N ILE A 94 13.16 6.75 -4.27
CA ILE A 94 14.33 5.86 -4.33
C ILE A 94 14.78 5.47 -2.92
N LEU A 95 14.85 6.41 -1.96
CA LEU A 95 15.24 6.12 -0.58
C LEU A 95 14.23 5.21 0.13
N ILE A 96 12.92 5.36 -0.13
CA ILE A 96 11.90 4.43 0.37
C ILE A 96 12.20 3.02 -0.13
N GLY A 97 12.39 2.85 -1.44
CA GLY A 97 12.74 1.56 -2.02
C GLY A 97 14.03 0.96 -1.44
N LEU A 98 15.10 1.75 -1.32
CA LEU A 98 16.38 1.30 -0.75
C LEU A 98 16.24 0.91 0.74
N SER A 99 15.42 1.60 1.51
CA SER A 99 15.18 1.25 2.93
C SER A 99 14.55 -0.14 3.09
N LEU A 100 13.80 -0.59 2.09
CA LEU A 100 13.15 -1.90 2.05
C LEU A 100 14.08 -3.03 1.57
N ALA A 101 15.18 -2.70 0.89
CA ALA A 101 16.07 -3.69 0.30
C ALA A 101 16.61 -4.67 1.36
N GLY A 102 17.03 -4.17 2.52
CA GLY A 102 17.49 -5.01 3.64
C GLY A 102 16.44 -6.00 4.11
N THR A 103 15.18 -5.56 4.24
CA THR A 103 14.07 -6.44 4.61
C THR A 103 13.77 -7.47 3.51
N GLY A 104 13.84 -7.05 2.24
CA GLY A 104 13.71 -7.95 1.09
C GLY A 104 14.77 -9.06 1.10
N VAL A 105 16.06 -8.69 1.29
CA VAL A 105 17.15 -9.65 1.39
C VAL A 105 16.96 -10.61 2.58
N ASN A 106 16.54 -10.10 3.74
CA ASN A 106 16.30 -10.96 4.90
C ASN A 106 15.17 -11.96 4.68
N MET A 107 14.12 -11.58 3.94
CA MET A 107 13.07 -12.53 3.54
C MET A 107 13.59 -13.54 2.51
N ALA A 108 14.44 -13.12 1.57
CA ALA A 108 15.02 -14.02 0.57
C ALA A 108 15.94 -15.08 1.20
N LYS A 109 16.60 -14.77 2.31
CA LYS A 109 17.47 -15.74 3.04
C LYS A 109 16.71 -16.98 3.53
N GLU A 110 15.40 -16.91 3.73
CA GLU A 110 14.60 -18.07 4.10
C GLU A 110 14.63 -19.14 3.00
N ASN A 111 14.59 -18.75 1.72
CA ASN A 111 14.73 -19.64 0.56
C ASN A 111 15.08 -18.86 -0.72
N TRP A 112 16.38 -18.79 -1.03
CA TRP A 112 16.86 -18.09 -2.20
C TRP A 112 16.29 -18.60 -3.53
N THR A 113 16.04 -19.91 -3.65
CA THR A 113 15.50 -20.50 -4.89
C THR A 113 14.12 -19.95 -5.19
N LEU A 114 13.23 -19.94 -4.21
CA LEU A 114 11.87 -19.39 -4.37
C LEU A 114 11.90 -17.86 -4.58
N ALA A 115 12.76 -17.16 -3.85
CA ALA A 115 12.91 -15.71 -3.99
C ALA A 115 13.33 -15.32 -5.42
N LEU A 116 14.39 -15.95 -5.93
CA LEU A 116 14.90 -15.69 -7.28
C LEU A 116 13.91 -16.12 -8.37
N LEU A 117 13.23 -17.26 -8.19
CA LEU A 117 12.21 -17.71 -9.14
C LEU A 117 11.06 -16.71 -9.25
N SER A 118 10.55 -16.22 -8.11
CA SER A 118 9.49 -15.20 -8.06
C SER A 118 9.96 -13.89 -8.69
N LEU A 119 11.16 -13.43 -8.33
CA LEU A 119 11.75 -12.20 -8.86
C LEU A 119 11.95 -12.27 -10.38
N PHE A 120 12.61 -13.31 -10.88
CA PHE A 120 12.86 -13.46 -12.32
C PHE A 120 11.55 -13.61 -13.10
N THR A 121 10.55 -14.30 -12.55
CA THR A 121 9.22 -14.39 -13.18
C THR A 121 8.60 -13.01 -13.30
N ALA A 122 8.59 -12.21 -12.24
CA ALA A 122 8.04 -10.86 -12.28
C ALA A 122 8.79 -9.97 -13.29
N VAL A 123 10.13 -10.02 -13.31
CA VAL A 123 10.96 -9.26 -14.27
C VAL A 123 10.71 -9.71 -15.71
N ILE A 124 10.68 -11.00 -15.99
CA ILE A 124 10.44 -11.53 -17.34
C ILE A 124 9.04 -11.13 -17.83
N VAL A 125 8.02 -11.26 -16.97
CA VAL A 125 6.65 -10.86 -17.31
C VAL A 125 6.59 -9.34 -17.56
N SER A 126 7.22 -8.54 -16.73
CA SER A 126 7.26 -7.08 -16.90
C SER A 126 7.86 -6.67 -18.27
N ILE A 127 8.95 -7.35 -18.70
CA ILE A 127 9.68 -7.01 -19.94
C ILE A 127 9.03 -7.65 -21.18
N ARG A 128 8.61 -8.91 -21.10
CA ARG A 128 8.21 -9.70 -22.27
C ARG A 128 6.70 -9.80 -22.47
N ALA A 129 5.89 -9.67 -21.42
CA ALA A 129 4.46 -9.85 -21.52
C ALA A 129 3.78 -8.72 -22.30
N LYS A 130 2.66 -9.06 -22.94
CA LYS A 130 1.79 -8.15 -23.68
C LYS A 130 0.37 -8.21 -23.12
N GLY A 131 -0.44 -7.19 -23.37
CA GLY A 131 -1.82 -7.14 -22.93
C GLY A 131 -1.98 -7.15 -21.40
N LEU A 132 -2.93 -7.90 -20.88
CA LEU A 132 -3.27 -7.90 -19.45
C LEU A 132 -2.16 -8.43 -18.54
N LEU A 133 -1.37 -9.40 -19.01
CA LEU A 133 -0.27 -9.94 -18.19
C LEU A 133 0.80 -8.90 -17.86
N LYS A 134 1.00 -7.90 -18.72
CA LYS A 134 1.91 -6.79 -18.44
C LYS A 134 1.46 -5.92 -17.26
N LEU A 135 0.17 -5.98 -16.90
CA LEU A 135 -0.40 -5.21 -15.79
C LEU A 135 -0.17 -5.86 -14.41
N ILE A 136 0.13 -7.18 -14.40
CA ILE A 136 0.17 -7.98 -13.17
C ILE A 136 1.47 -8.78 -13.02
N PRO A 137 2.66 -8.22 -13.32
CA PRO A 137 3.91 -8.99 -13.29
C PRO A 137 4.22 -9.52 -11.89
N ILE A 138 3.98 -8.71 -10.88
CA ILE A 138 4.18 -9.05 -9.47
C ILE A 138 3.29 -10.23 -9.08
N PHE A 139 2.02 -10.18 -9.44
CA PHE A 139 1.07 -11.26 -9.16
C PHE A 139 1.47 -12.57 -9.86
N CYS A 140 1.99 -12.49 -11.08
CA CYS A 140 2.56 -13.66 -11.76
C CYS A 140 3.75 -14.24 -11.00
N GLY A 141 4.64 -13.40 -10.50
CA GLY A 141 5.77 -13.81 -9.66
C GLY A 141 5.33 -14.52 -8.38
N ILE A 142 4.33 -13.95 -7.68
CA ILE A 142 3.75 -14.58 -6.47
C ILE A 142 3.15 -15.96 -6.81
N ILE A 143 2.36 -16.05 -7.86
CA ILE A 143 1.72 -17.32 -8.26
C ILE A 143 2.77 -18.38 -8.58
N VAL A 144 3.78 -18.07 -9.40
CA VAL A 144 4.83 -19.03 -9.77
C VAL A 144 5.65 -19.43 -8.56
N GLY A 145 6.02 -18.48 -7.70
CA GLY A 145 6.72 -18.77 -6.44
C GLY A 145 5.90 -19.64 -5.50
N TYR A 146 4.59 -19.38 -5.40
CA TYR A 146 3.70 -20.18 -4.56
C TYR A 146 3.47 -21.60 -5.12
N ILE A 147 3.27 -21.74 -6.43
CA ILE A 147 3.16 -23.07 -7.08
C ILE A 147 4.46 -23.86 -6.87
N ALA A 148 5.61 -23.22 -7.05
CA ALA A 148 6.90 -23.87 -6.79
C ALA A 148 7.04 -24.28 -5.32
N ALA A 149 6.59 -23.43 -4.39
CA ALA A 149 6.59 -23.77 -2.96
C ALA A 149 5.71 -24.98 -2.67
N LEU A 150 4.52 -25.09 -3.28
CA LEU A 150 3.60 -26.22 -3.11
C LEU A 150 4.15 -27.54 -3.71
N ILE A 151 4.99 -27.46 -4.75
CA ILE A 151 5.55 -28.64 -5.43
C ILE A 151 6.81 -29.15 -4.74
N PHE A 152 7.70 -28.22 -4.33
CA PHE A 152 9.06 -28.56 -3.88
C PHE A 152 9.25 -28.44 -2.36
N TYR A 153 8.28 -27.86 -1.64
CA TYR A 153 8.35 -27.63 -0.20
C TYR A 153 7.03 -27.99 0.47
N ASP A 154 7.11 -28.38 1.74
CA ASP A 154 5.91 -28.66 2.54
C ASP A 154 5.26 -27.35 3.00
N VAL A 155 4.26 -26.90 2.25
CA VAL A 155 3.42 -25.75 2.62
C VAL A 155 2.22 -26.25 3.41
N ASP A 156 2.06 -25.78 4.64
CA ASP A 156 0.91 -26.12 5.46
C ASP A 156 -0.39 -25.50 4.92
N MET A 157 -1.21 -26.35 4.30
CA MET A 157 -2.51 -25.98 3.76
C MET A 157 -3.66 -26.22 4.75
N SER A 158 -3.37 -26.66 5.98
CA SER A 158 -4.39 -26.95 6.99
C SER A 158 -5.24 -25.72 7.30
N GLY A 159 -4.60 -24.54 7.42
CA GLY A 159 -5.28 -23.27 7.61
C GLY A 159 -6.29 -22.96 6.51
N VAL A 160 -5.94 -23.23 5.24
CA VAL A 160 -6.84 -23.01 4.08
C VAL A 160 -7.99 -24.03 4.06
N ARG A 161 -7.70 -25.30 4.38
CA ARG A 161 -8.73 -26.35 4.43
C ARG A 161 -9.77 -26.08 5.50
N ASN A 162 -9.33 -25.67 6.69
CA ASN A 162 -10.17 -25.48 7.87
C ASN A 162 -10.82 -24.08 7.93
N ALA A 163 -10.38 -23.14 7.11
CA ALA A 163 -10.96 -21.80 7.11
C ALA A 163 -12.43 -21.82 6.68
N ALA A 164 -13.26 -21.08 7.37
CA ALA A 164 -14.64 -20.85 6.97
C ALA A 164 -14.71 -20.09 5.63
N TRP A 165 -15.77 -20.28 4.86
CA TRP A 165 -15.99 -19.49 3.65
C TRP A 165 -16.25 -18.02 3.96
N LEU A 166 -17.04 -17.73 5.00
CA LEU A 166 -17.27 -16.39 5.49
C LEU A 166 -16.53 -16.20 6.82
N GLY A 167 -15.75 -15.15 6.90
CA GLY A 167 -15.02 -14.77 8.10
C GLY A 167 -14.83 -13.26 8.12
N PHE A 168 -15.21 -12.61 9.21
CA PHE A 168 -14.96 -11.18 9.34
C PHE A 168 -13.48 -10.92 9.63
N PRO A 169 -12.91 -9.79 9.13
CA PRO A 169 -11.57 -9.36 9.49
C PRO A 169 -11.41 -9.27 11.01
N GLN A 170 -10.22 -9.63 11.50
CA GLN A 170 -9.90 -9.50 12.92
C GLN A 170 -9.46 -8.06 13.20
N PHE A 171 -10.36 -7.26 13.76
CA PHE A 171 -10.06 -5.88 14.12
C PHE A 171 -9.30 -5.85 15.46
N VAL A 172 -8.16 -5.14 15.44
CA VAL A 172 -7.38 -4.83 16.64
C VAL A 172 -7.48 -3.33 16.87
N PHE A 173 -7.94 -2.94 18.06
CA PHE A 173 -8.09 -1.52 18.37
C PHE A 173 -6.79 -0.96 18.95
N PRO A 174 -6.43 0.30 18.62
CA PRO A 174 -5.23 0.94 19.14
C PRO A 174 -5.32 1.17 20.65
N GLN A 175 -4.19 0.97 21.34
CA GLN A 175 -3.98 1.49 22.68
C GLN A 175 -3.23 2.81 22.56
N PHE A 176 -3.92 3.91 22.86
CA PHE A 176 -3.37 5.24 22.67
C PHE A 176 -2.22 5.53 23.64
N SER A 177 -1.06 5.83 23.06
CA SER A 177 0.14 6.31 23.73
C SER A 177 0.81 7.39 22.89
N TRP A 178 1.49 8.32 23.55
CA TRP A 178 2.16 9.42 22.86
C TRP A 178 3.46 9.00 22.16
N GLU A 179 4.17 8.00 22.71
CA GLU A 179 5.46 7.56 22.17
C GLU A 179 5.32 6.99 20.74
N PRO A 180 4.42 6.03 20.44
CA PRO A 180 4.24 5.54 19.08
C PRO A 180 3.72 6.63 18.13
N ILE A 181 2.85 7.54 18.61
CA ILE A 181 2.34 8.66 17.81
C ILE A 181 3.51 9.53 17.34
N LEU A 182 4.36 9.99 18.28
CA LEU A 182 5.51 10.82 17.97
C LEU A 182 6.56 10.07 17.14
N PHE A 183 6.72 8.76 17.34
CA PHE A 183 7.63 7.92 16.57
C PHE A 183 7.22 7.82 15.09
N MET A 184 5.91 7.70 14.81
CA MET A 184 5.40 7.52 13.45
C MET A 184 5.20 8.82 12.67
N MET A 185 5.06 9.97 13.33
CA MET A 185 4.85 11.26 12.67
C MET A 185 5.93 11.62 11.65
N PRO A 186 7.25 11.54 11.95
CA PRO A 186 8.28 11.88 10.97
C PRO A 186 8.28 10.96 9.76
N VAL A 187 7.90 9.68 9.95
CA VAL A 187 7.83 8.69 8.88
C VAL A 187 6.80 9.09 7.83
N ALA A 188 5.70 9.71 8.24
CA ALA A 188 4.61 10.12 7.36
C ALA A 188 5.01 11.17 6.30
N ILE A 189 6.13 11.87 6.49
CA ILE A 189 6.60 12.89 5.53
C ILE A 189 6.91 12.26 4.17
N ALA A 190 7.54 11.08 4.15
CA ALA A 190 7.89 10.40 2.91
C ALA A 190 6.66 9.97 2.10
N PRO A 191 5.64 9.28 2.66
CA PRO A 191 4.40 8.99 1.94
C PRO A 191 3.59 10.23 1.53
N VAL A 192 3.67 11.33 2.27
CA VAL A 192 3.06 12.60 1.83
C VAL A 192 3.70 13.09 0.54
N ILE A 193 5.04 12.99 0.43
CA ILE A 193 5.77 13.38 -0.79
C ILE A 193 5.42 12.43 -1.94
N GLU A 194 5.37 11.11 -1.67
CA GLU A 194 4.95 10.09 -2.60
C GLU A 194 3.54 10.37 -3.14
N HIS A 195 2.56 10.60 -2.25
CA HIS A 195 1.20 10.96 -2.62
C HIS A 195 1.13 12.17 -3.57
N ILE A 196 1.90 13.22 -3.29
CA ILE A 196 1.98 14.40 -4.14
C ILE A 196 2.48 14.02 -5.53
N GLY A 197 3.54 13.22 -5.60
CA GLY A 197 4.08 12.70 -6.85
C GLY A 197 3.05 11.88 -7.64
N ASP A 198 2.35 10.97 -6.99
CA ASP A 198 1.31 10.14 -7.59
C ASP A 198 0.17 10.96 -8.17
N VAL A 199 -0.28 12.02 -7.48
CA VAL A 199 -1.32 12.91 -8.01
C VAL A 199 -0.86 13.58 -9.31
N TYR A 200 0.41 14.00 -9.43
CA TYR A 200 0.96 14.52 -10.67
C TYR A 200 1.02 13.46 -11.79
N VAL A 201 1.38 12.22 -11.45
CA VAL A 201 1.37 11.12 -12.42
C VAL A 201 -0.06 10.83 -12.89
N VAL A 202 -1.04 10.79 -11.98
CA VAL A 202 -2.45 10.61 -12.33
C VAL A 202 -2.96 11.75 -13.21
N ASN A 203 -2.54 13.01 -12.96
CA ASN A 203 -2.85 14.13 -13.85
C ASN A 203 -2.37 13.86 -15.27
N THR A 204 -1.12 13.40 -15.41
CA THR A 204 -0.50 13.11 -16.71
C THR A 204 -1.24 11.97 -17.43
N VAL A 205 -1.58 10.91 -16.73
CA VAL A 205 -2.27 9.72 -17.28
C VAL A 205 -3.69 10.05 -17.72
N THR A 206 -4.40 10.89 -16.95
CA THR A 206 -5.82 11.19 -17.20
C THR A 206 -6.05 12.44 -18.07
N GLY A 207 -5.03 13.29 -18.21
CA GLY A 207 -5.15 14.60 -18.85
C GLY A 207 -5.97 15.62 -18.04
N LYS A 208 -6.17 15.40 -16.74
CA LYS A 208 -6.94 16.27 -15.84
C LYS A 208 -6.05 16.81 -14.74
N ASP A 209 -6.36 18.00 -14.23
CA ASP A 209 -5.59 18.64 -13.15
C ASP A 209 -6.30 18.47 -11.80
N TYR A 210 -6.00 17.37 -11.11
CA TYR A 210 -6.54 17.06 -9.78
C TYR A 210 -5.86 17.86 -8.68
N VAL A 211 -4.73 18.46 -8.96
CA VAL A 211 -4.04 19.36 -8.05
C VAL A 211 -4.87 20.63 -7.83
N ARG A 212 -5.58 21.10 -8.88
CA ARG A 212 -6.50 22.24 -8.80
C ARG A 212 -7.93 21.84 -8.47
N ASP A 213 -8.45 20.79 -9.10
CA ASP A 213 -9.83 20.30 -8.90
C ASP A 213 -9.86 18.77 -8.75
N PRO A 214 -10.17 18.25 -7.58
CA PRO A 214 -10.78 18.84 -6.36
C PRO A 214 -9.81 19.61 -5.46
N GLY A 215 -8.53 19.65 -5.78
CA GLY A 215 -7.47 20.31 -5.04
C GLY A 215 -6.62 19.33 -4.20
N LEU A 216 -5.30 19.54 -4.23
CA LEU A 216 -4.34 18.69 -3.52
C LEU A 216 -4.61 18.59 -2.01
N HIS A 217 -5.14 19.67 -1.39
CA HIS A 217 -5.56 19.64 0.01
C HIS A 217 -6.64 18.58 0.29
N ARG A 218 -7.53 18.30 -0.67
CA ARG A 218 -8.56 17.25 -0.53
C ARG A 218 -7.99 15.85 -0.69
N THR A 219 -7.05 15.66 -1.62
CA THR A 219 -6.42 14.34 -1.78
C THR A 219 -5.59 13.99 -0.55
N LEU A 220 -4.82 14.93 0.00
CA LEU A 220 -4.09 14.76 1.28
C LEU A 220 -5.04 14.50 2.46
N LEU A 221 -6.17 15.25 2.54
CA LEU A 221 -7.17 15.00 3.58
C LEU A 221 -7.78 13.60 3.47
N GLY A 222 -8.06 13.16 2.24
CA GLY A 222 -8.60 11.83 1.96
C GLY A 222 -7.65 10.72 2.40
N ASP A 223 -6.36 10.86 2.09
CA ASP A 223 -5.30 9.91 2.50
C ASP A 223 -5.17 9.88 4.04
N GLY A 224 -5.13 11.04 4.67
CA GLY A 224 -5.07 11.15 6.13
C GLY A 224 -6.26 10.49 6.83
N LEU A 225 -7.48 10.70 6.33
CA LEU A 225 -8.69 10.05 6.86
C LEU A 225 -8.67 8.54 6.64
N ALA A 226 -8.15 8.09 5.49
CA ALA A 226 -7.99 6.68 5.20
C ALA A 226 -6.96 6.02 6.14
N CYS A 227 -5.82 6.67 6.39
CA CYS A 227 -4.81 6.22 7.37
C CYS A 227 -5.39 6.15 8.78
N LEU A 228 -6.13 7.17 9.20
CA LEU A 228 -6.79 7.18 10.52
C LEU A 228 -7.77 6.02 10.65
N CYS A 229 -8.64 5.84 9.67
CA CYS A 229 -9.61 4.75 9.64
C CYS A 229 -8.91 3.38 9.67
N ALA A 230 -7.85 3.19 8.88
CA ALA A 230 -7.08 1.96 8.87
C ALA A 230 -6.48 1.67 10.26
N GLY A 231 -5.82 2.65 10.88
CA GLY A 231 -5.22 2.50 12.21
C GLY A 231 -6.24 2.19 13.30
N LEU A 232 -7.41 2.83 13.26
CA LEU A 232 -8.50 2.58 14.23
C LEU A 232 -9.11 1.18 14.09
N LEU A 233 -9.06 0.60 12.90
CA LEU A 233 -9.58 -0.75 12.61
C LEU A 233 -8.52 -1.85 12.70
N GLY A 234 -7.28 -1.50 13.01
CA GLY A 234 -6.19 -2.48 13.13
C GLY A 234 -5.49 -2.81 11.80
N GLY A 235 -5.70 -2.00 10.78
CA GLY A 235 -5.01 -2.11 9.50
C GLY A 235 -3.72 -1.28 9.44
N PRO A 236 -2.84 -1.57 8.47
CA PRO A 236 -1.67 -0.74 8.20
C PRO A 236 -2.08 0.62 7.62
N PRO A 237 -1.20 1.65 7.71
CA PRO A 237 -1.46 2.92 7.04
C PRO A 237 -1.54 2.70 5.53
N VAL A 238 -2.47 3.41 4.91
CA VAL A 238 -2.72 3.33 3.47
C VAL A 238 -2.17 4.57 2.76
N THR A 239 -1.80 4.41 1.50
CA THR A 239 -1.37 5.50 0.62
C THR A 239 -1.79 5.20 -0.81
N THR A 240 -1.56 6.14 -1.71
CA THR A 240 -1.81 5.98 -3.15
C THR A 240 -0.99 4.84 -3.74
N TYR A 241 -1.60 4.03 -4.62
CA TYR A 241 -0.93 2.91 -5.30
C TYR A 241 -0.54 3.30 -6.73
N SER A 242 0.76 3.53 -6.94
CA SER A 242 1.34 3.80 -8.25
C SER A 242 1.11 2.67 -9.24
N GLU A 243 1.03 1.41 -8.78
CA GLU A 243 0.74 0.24 -9.62
C GLU A 243 -0.63 0.35 -10.29
N VAL A 244 -1.63 0.86 -9.57
CA VAL A 244 -2.96 1.11 -10.15
C VAL A 244 -2.90 2.22 -11.19
N THR A 245 -2.12 3.26 -10.94
CA THR A 245 -1.87 4.34 -11.90
C THR A 245 -1.15 3.82 -13.15
N GLY A 246 -0.19 2.92 -12.97
CA GLY A 246 0.47 2.20 -14.06
C GLY A 246 -0.52 1.37 -14.89
N ALA A 247 -1.40 0.63 -14.23
CA ALA A 247 -2.47 -0.13 -14.90
C ALA A 247 -3.42 0.79 -15.69
N MET A 248 -3.83 1.93 -15.13
CA MET A 248 -4.63 2.94 -15.83
C MET A 248 -3.92 3.49 -17.08
N SER A 249 -2.61 3.74 -16.96
CA SER A 249 -1.80 4.22 -18.09
C SER A 249 -1.80 3.25 -19.27
N LEU A 250 -1.74 1.96 -19.00
CA LEU A 250 -1.71 0.90 -20.01
C LEU A 250 -3.10 0.56 -20.57
N THR A 251 -4.11 0.51 -19.72
CA THR A 251 -5.49 0.17 -20.13
C THR A 251 -6.27 1.34 -20.68
N LYS A 252 -5.82 2.56 -20.38
CA LYS A 252 -6.55 3.82 -20.66
C LYS A 252 -7.90 3.93 -19.93
N VAL A 253 -8.13 3.07 -18.93
CA VAL A 253 -9.34 3.09 -18.10
C VAL A 253 -9.13 4.03 -16.91
N THR A 254 -9.58 5.27 -17.06
CA THR A 254 -9.37 6.36 -16.07
C THR A 254 -10.65 6.75 -15.32
N ASN A 255 -11.72 5.96 -15.45
CA ASN A 255 -12.99 6.27 -14.80
C ASN A 255 -12.92 5.98 -13.28
N PRO A 256 -13.17 6.97 -12.40
CA PRO A 256 -13.15 6.76 -10.95
C PRO A 256 -14.17 5.70 -10.44
N GLN A 257 -15.22 5.41 -11.21
CA GLN A 257 -16.18 4.36 -10.86
C GLN A 257 -15.54 2.97 -10.81
N VAL A 258 -14.59 2.70 -11.70
CA VAL A 258 -13.86 1.42 -11.72
C VAL A 258 -13.07 1.23 -10.42
N ILE A 259 -12.44 2.30 -9.94
CA ILE A 259 -11.71 2.29 -8.67
C ILE A 259 -12.64 2.06 -7.48
N ARG A 260 -13.84 2.66 -7.49
CA ARG A 260 -14.85 2.41 -6.43
C ARG A 260 -15.33 0.97 -6.44
N ILE A 261 -15.56 0.38 -7.62
CA ILE A 261 -15.92 -1.04 -7.74
C ILE A 261 -14.78 -1.90 -7.21
N ALA A 262 -13.52 -1.60 -7.56
CA ALA A 262 -12.37 -2.31 -7.03
C ALA A 262 -12.28 -2.22 -5.49
N ALA A 263 -12.56 -1.05 -4.91
CA ALA A 263 -12.60 -0.86 -3.46
C ALA A 263 -13.71 -1.71 -2.79
N ILE A 264 -14.90 -1.75 -3.37
CA ILE A 264 -16.01 -2.61 -2.89
C ILE A 264 -15.60 -4.09 -3.02
N THR A 265 -14.98 -4.47 -4.13
CA THR A 265 -14.49 -5.84 -4.34
C THR A 265 -13.45 -6.23 -3.29
N ALA A 266 -12.52 -5.31 -2.93
CA ALA A 266 -11.56 -5.53 -1.87
C ALA A 266 -12.24 -5.78 -0.51
N ILE A 267 -13.27 -4.99 -0.17
CA ILE A 267 -14.08 -5.20 1.04
C ILE A 267 -14.76 -6.56 1.00
N LEU A 268 -15.36 -6.95 -0.11
CA LEU A 268 -16.01 -8.26 -0.24
C LEU A 268 -15.00 -9.41 -0.09
N PHE A 269 -13.83 -9.31 -0.70
CA PHE A 269 -12.77 -10.33 -0.56
C PHE A 269 -12.23 -10.42 0.86
N SER A 270 -12.22 -9.34 1.62
CA SER A 270 -11.78 -9.35 3.01
C SER A 270 -12.66 -10.19 3.93
N VAL A 271 -13.93 -10.41 3.55
CA VAL A 271 -14.91 -11.23 4.31
C VAL A 271 -14.89 -12.70 3.86
N ILE A 272 -14.10 -13.06 2.85
CA ILE A 272 -13.95 -14.44 2.41
C ILE A 272 -12.79 -15.08 3.18
N GLY A 273 -13.10 -15.86 4.22
CA GLY A 273 -12.10 -16.46 5.10
C GLY A 273 -11.09 -17.35 4.37
N LYS A 274 -11.54 -18.07 3.31
CA LYS A 274 -10.63 -18.85 2.42
C LYS A 274 -9.57 -17.97 1.74
N VAL A 275 -9.93 -16.75 1.31
CA VAL A 275 -8.98 -15.82 0.69
C VAL A 275 -7.94 -15.37 1.72
N SER A 276 -8.36 -15.02 2.93
CA SER A 276 -7.43 -14.67 4.00
C SER A 276 -6.48 -15.80 4.35
N ALA A 277 -7.01 -17.01 4.49
CA ALA A 277 -6.21 -18.18 4.80
C ALA A 277 -5.22 -18.50 3.67
N LEU A 278 -5.63 -18.35 2.40
CA LEU A 278 -4.76 -18.52 1.24
C LEU A 278 -3.62 -17.48 1.27
N LEU A 279 -3.93 -16.21 1.52
CA LEU A 279 -2.90 -15.17 1.62
C LEU A 279 -1.89 -15.46 2.75
N LYS A 280 -2.35 -15.98 3.89
CA LYS A 280 -1.49 -16.37 5.01
C LYS A 280 -0.62 -17.60 4.72
N SER A 281 -1.05 -18.50 3.83
CA SER A 281 -0.29 -19.70 3.47
C SER A 281 0.85 -19.43 2.48
N ILE A 282 0.87 -18.26 1.82
CA ILE A 282 1.94 -17.92 0.88
C ILE A 282 3.23 -17.64 1.67
N PRO A 283 4.34 -18.37 1.38
CA PRO A 283 5.60 -18.12 2.08
C PRO A 283 6.07 -16.69 1.92
N SER A 284 6.63 -16.12 2.99
CA SER A 284 7.14 -14.74 3.02
C SER A 284 8.16 -14.46 1.91
N VAL A 285 8.97 -15.46 1.58
CA VAL A 285 9.96 -15.42 0.52
C VAL A 285 9.38 -15.15 -0.87
N SER A 286 8.14 -15.57 -1.13
CA SER A 286 7.47 -15.34 -2.43
C SER A 286 7.09 -13.86 -2.65
N TYR A 287 7.13 -13.04 -1.62
CA TYR A 287 6.86 -11.59 -1.70
C TYR A 287 8.13 -10.73 -1.82
N THR A 288 9.32 -11.32 -1.84
CA THR A 288 10.59 -10.58 -1.88
C THR A 288 10.72 -9.69 -3.10
N HIS A 289 10.18 -10.13 -4.23
CA HIS A 289 10.24 -9.39 -5.49
C HIS A 289 9.38 -8.13 -5.50
N LEU A 290 8.32 -8.04 -4.68
CA LEU A 290 7.53 -6.82 -4.52
C LEU A 290 8.42 -5.64 -4.14
N ARG A 291 9.33 -5.85 -3.19
CA ARG A 291 10.25 -4.83 -2.69
C ARG A 291 11.40 -4.54 -3.64
N ALA A 292 11.91 -5.58 -4.31
CA ALA A 292 12.96 -5.42 -5.31
C ALA A 292 12.46 -4.66 -6.54
N HIS A 293 11.18 -4.83 -6.92
CA HIS A 293 10.58 -4.13 -8.05
C HIS A 293 10.35 -2.64 -7.77
N GLU A 294 9.93 -2.28 -6.56
CA GLU A 294 9.80 -0.85 -6.19
C GLU A 294 11.14 -0.12 -6.24
N THR A 295 12.24 -0.77 -5.81
CA THR A 295 13.58 -0.20 -5.91
C THR A 295 14.05 -0.04 -7.35
N ALA A 296 13.54 -0.85 -8.28
CA ALA A 296 13.93 -0.81 -9.69
C ALA A 296 12.99 0.04 -10.57
N ALA A 297 11.75 0.25 -10.15
CA ALA A 297 10.74 1.00 -10.92
C ALA A 297 10.71 2.50 -10.58
N ASN A 298 11.33 2.91 -9.50
CA ASN A 298 11.52 4.28 -9.04
C ASN A 298 12.96 4.72 -9.21
#